data_b4ee5016eaf8c279ce4bf348c9009acb
#
_entry.id   b4ee5016eaf8c279ce4bf348c9009acb
#
_cell.length_a   1.000
_cell.length_b   1.000
_cell.length_c   1.000
_cell.angle_alpha   90.00
_cell.angle_beta   90.00
_cell.angle_gamma   90.00
#
_symmetry.space_group_name_H-M   'P 1'
#
loop_
_entity.id
_entity.type
_entity.pdbx_description
1 polymer ?
#
loop_
_entity_poly.entity_id
_entity_poly.type
_entity_poly.pdbx_seq_one_letter_code
_entity_poly.pdbx_strand_id
1 'polypeptide(L)'
;MLSEQQRRTALKKNIEYARAMARCLRAEGVEGITLTHFVDEESFHAMRLPEEGDDFEYRQLVNAETAKIMIAHGLALEVQVLDAKEYFEWLGARKNTYQAQQDYPGGRHVSGNEAKALLGIK
;
A
#
# COMPACT_ATOMS: atom_id res chain seq x y z
N MET A 1 11.29 -11.85 -9.70
CA MET A 1 11.34 -12.04 -8.23
C MET A 1 12.66 -11.53 -7.69
N LEU A 2 12.62 -10.85 -6.57
CA LEU A 2 13.82 -10.31 -5.92
C LEU A 2 14.55 -11.38 -5.12
N SER A 3 15.89 -11.33 -5.13
CA SER A 3 16.68 -12.14 -4.22
C SER A 3 16.54 -11.61 -2.79
N GLU A 4 16.97 -12.40 -1.80
CA GLU A 4 16.93 -11.96 -0.40
C GLU A 4 17.74 -10.69 -0.20
N GLN A 5 18.93 -10.63 -0.80
CA GLN A 5 19.79 -9.43 -0.69
C GLN A 5 19.13 -8.21 -1.33
N GLN A 6 18.50 -8.39 -2.49
CA GLN A 6 17.80 -7.30 -3.16
C GLN A 6 16.61 -6.81 -2.33
N ARG A 7 15.88 -7.74 -1.69
CA ARG A 7 14.78 -7.38 -0.78
C ARG A 7 15.26 -6.54 0.39
N ARG A 8 16.37 -6.95 1.02
CA ARG A 8 16.93 -6.22 2.16
C ARG A 8 17.33 -4.80 1.79
N THR A 9 18.02 -4.66 0.66
CA THR A 9 18.46 -3.34 0.18
C THR A 9 17.28 -2.44 -0.15
N ALA A 10 16.30 -2.98 -0.88
CA ALA A 10 15.11 -2.23 -1.27
C ALA A 10 14.26 -1.87 -0.05
N LEU A 11 14.10 -2.79 0.88
CA LEU A 11 13.33 -2.54 2.10
C LEU A 11 13.93 -1.41 2.93
N LYS A 12 15.26 -1.41 3.08
CA LYS A 12 15.95 -0.35 3.81
C LYS A 12 15.66 1.03 3.20
N LYS A 13 15.72 1.13 1.87
CA LYS A 13 15.42 2.38 1.16
C LYS A 13 13.96 2.78 1.36
N ASN A 14 13.04 1.83 1.28
CA ASN A 14 11.62 2.11 1.49
C ASN A 14 11.33 2.57 2.91
N ILE A 15 12.00 2.00 3.90
CA ILE A 15 11.85 2.42 5.30
C ILE A 15 12.35 3.85 5.48
N GLU A 16 13.50 4.18 4.93
CA GLU A 16 14.04 5.54 4.99
C GLU A 16 13.12 6.56 4.33
N TYR A 17 12.57 6.19 3.16
CA TYR A 17 11.61 7.02 2.44
C TYR A 17 10.34 7.22 3.26
N ALA A 18 9.80 6.14 3.86
CA ALA A 18 8.59 6.23 4.66
C ALA A 18 8.78 7.13 5.89
N ARG A 19 9.93 7.05 6.54
CA ARG A 19 10.24 7.92 7.67
C ARG A 19 10.29 9.39 7.27
N ALA A 20 10.94 9.68 6.14
CA ALA A 20 10.99 11.05 5.62
C ALA A 20 9.61 11.57 5.27
N MET A 21 8.82 10.74 4.61
CA MET A 21 7.45 11.08 4.24
C MET A 21 6.58 11.34 5.46
N ALA A 22 6.68 10.49 6.49
CA ALA A 22 5.91 10.65 7.72
C ALA A 22 6.21 11.99 8.39
N ARG A 23 7.49 12.37 8.45
CA ARG A 23 7.88 13.67 9.02
C ARG A 23 7.30 14.82 8.22
N CYS A 24 7.37 14.74 6.89
CA CYS A 24 6.80 15.78 6.03
C CYS A 24 5.30 15.90 6.19
N LEU A 25 4.57 14.77 6.22
CA LEU A 25 3.12 14.77 6.38
C LEU A 25 2.72 15.39 7.72
N ARG A 26 3.41 15.04 8.79
CA ARG A 26 3.10 15.62 10.11
C ARG A 26 3.41 17.11 10.14
N ALA A 27 4.50 17.54 9.52
CA ALA A 27 4.85 18.96 9.45
C ALA A 27 3.81 19.76 8.66
N GLU A 28 3.16 19.14 7.68
CA GLU A 28 2.09 19.76 6.89
C GLU A 28 0.72 19.67 7.55
N GLY A 29 0.62 19.06 8.72
CA GLY A 29 -0.64 18.94 9.45
C GLY A 29 -1.54 17.81 8.98
N VAL A 30 -1.02 16.89 8.21
CA VAL A 30 -1.79 15.70 7.76
C VAL A 30 -2.04 14.79 8.95
N GLU A 31 -3.28 14.34 9.14
CA GLU A 31 -3.68 13.55 10.30
C GLU A 31 -3.69 12.04 10.03
N GLY A 32 -3.79 11.63 8.78
CA GLY A 32 -3.86 10.21 8.45
C GLY A 32 -3.46 9.91 7.02
N ILE A 33 -3.29 8.62 6.74
CA ILE A 33 -2.94 8.13 5.40
C ILE A 33 -3.81 6.93 5.05
N THR A 34 -3.93 6.67 3.76
CA THR A 34 -4.58 5.46 3.24
C THR A 34 -3.53 4.64 2.49
N LEU A 35 -3.40 3.38 2.88
CA LEU A 35 -2.58 2.41 2.16
C LEU A 35 -3.49 1.45 1.41
N THR A 36 -3.02 0.93 0.29
CA THR A 36 -3.76 -0.08 -0.47
C THR A 36 -3.27 -1.47 -0.11
N HIS A 37 -4.20 -2.42 -0.05
CA HIS A 37 -3.91 -3.81 0.25
C HIS A 37 -4.68 -4.67 -0.75
N PHE A 38 -3.96 -5.49 -1.52
CA PHE A 38 -4.62 -6.38 -2.49
C PHE A 38 -5.23 -7.56 -1.74
N VAL A 39 -6.46 -7.90 -2.09
CA VAL A 39 -7.21 -8.97 -1.41
C VAL A 39 -6.49 -10.32 -1.52
N ASP A 40 -5.77 -10.53 -2.62
CA ASP A 40 -4.99 -11.75 -2.85
C ASP A 40 -3.87 -11.47 -3.86
N GLU A 41 -3.02 -12.46 -4.06
CA GLU A 41 -1.90 -12.36 -4.99
C GLU A 41 -2.37 -12.21 -6.43
N GLU A 42 -3.46 -12.85 -6.80
CA GLU A 42 -4.03 -12.74 -8.14
C GLU A 42 -4.42 -11.30 -8.45
N SER A 43 -5.08 -10.62 -7.50
CA SER A 43 -5.44 -9.22 -7.65
C SER A 43 -4.21 -8.33 -7.79
N PHE A 44 -3.16 -8.59 -7.00
CA PHE A 44 -1.92 -7.85 -7.11
C PHE A 44 -1.34 -7.96 -8.54
N HIS A 45 -1.20 -9.19 -9.05
CA HIS A 45 -0.62 -9.39 -10.39
C HIS A 45 -1.48 -8.79 -11.50
N ALA A 46 -2.80 -8.82 -11.35
CA ALA A 46 -3.71 -8.24 -12.34
C ALA A 46 -3.67 -6.71 -12.37
N MET A 47 -3.54 -6.08 -11.21
CA MET A 47 -3.65 -4.62 -11.07
C MET A 47 -2.30 -3.90 -11.10
N ARG A 48 -1.21 -4.56 -10.75
CA ARG A 48 0.07 -3.88 -10.63
C ARG A 48 0.51 -3.21 -11.92
N LEU A 49 1.18 -2.08 -11.78
CA LEU A 49 1.78 -1.38 -12.90
C LEU A 49 3.17 -1.96 -13.17
N PRO A 50 3.68 -1.88 -14.41
CA PRO A 50 4.98 -2.48 -14.74
C PRO A 50 6.14 -2.05 -13.82
N GLU A 51 6.12 -0.81 -13.38
CA GLU A 51 7.18 -0.26 -12.52
C GLU A 51 7.11 -0.74 -11.07
N GLU A 52 6.02 -1.39 -10.67
CA GLU A 52 5.85 -1.83 -9.28
C GLU A 52 6.52 -3.18 -8.97
N GLY A 53 7.05 -3.85 -9.97
CA GLY A 53 7.62 -5.18 -9.80
C GLY A 53 6.56 -6.26 -9.67
N ASP A 54 6.99 -7.50 -9.40
CA ASP A 54 6.11 -8.66 -9.38
C ASP A 54 6.20 -9.50 -8.09
N ASP A 55 6.79 -8.95 -7.05
CA ASP A 55 7.01 -9.68 -5.78
C ASP A 55 5.93 -9.29 -4.77
N PHE A 56 4.87 -10.10 -4.70
CA PHE A 56 3.74 -9.85 -3.81
C PHE A 56 4.13 -9.88 -2.33
N GLU A 57 4.96 -10.85 -1.93
CA GLU A 57 5.40 -10.96 -0.53
C GLU A 57 6.19 -9.72 -0.11
N TYR A 58 7.05 -9.24 -1.00
CA TYR A 58 7.81 -8.02 -0.73
C TYR A 58 6.88 -6.81 -0.62
N ARG A 59 5.87 -6.71 -1.49
CA ARG A 59 4.89 -5.62 -1.42
C ARG A 59 4.16 -5.62 -0.08
N GLN A 60 3.77 -6.79 0.41
CA GLN A 60 3.10 -6.88 1.71
C GLN A 60 4.02 -6.47 2.85
N LEU A 61 5.29 -6.86 2.78
CA LEU A 61 6.28 -6.47 3.78
C LEU A 61 6.48 -4.96 3.81
N VAL A 62 6.59 -4.33 2.64
CA VAL A 62 6.73 -2.87 2.54
C VAL A 62 5.51 -2.17 3.14
N ASN A 63 4.31 -2.65 2.83
CA ASN A 63 3.09 -2.06 3.40
C ASN A 63 3.06 -2.16 4.92
N ALA A 64 3.42 -3.32 5.48
CA ALA A 64 3.42 -3.50 6.94
C ALA A 64 4.44 -2.57 7.61
N GLU A 65 5.65 -2.49 7.06
CA GLU A 65 6.69 -1.62 7.63
C GLU A 65 6.33 -0.14 7.49
N THR A 66 5.76 0.26 6.35
CA THR A 66 5.29 1.63 6.15
C THR A 66 4.21 1.99 7.16
N ALA A 67 3.24 1.10 7.35
CA ALA A 67 2.16 1.33 8.31
C ALA A 67 2.68 1.54 9.73
N LYS A 68 3.62 0.70 10.17
CA LYS A 68 4.23 0.84 11.51
C LYS A 68 4.89 2.21 11.67
N ILE A 69 5.61 2.68 10.66
CA ILE A 69 6.29 3.96 10.68
C ILE A 69 5.29 5.10 10.77
N MET A 70 4.24 5.07 9.95
CA MET A 70 3.22 6.10 9.94
C MET A 70 2.51 6.19 11.28
N ILE A 71 2.12 5.06 11.86
CA ILE A 71 1.49 5.01 13.17
C ILE A 71 2.43 5.55 14.25
N ALA A 72 3.70 5.18 14.22
CA ALA A 72 4.71 5.66 15.18
C ALA A 72 4.87 7.18 15.13
N HIS A 73 4.61 7.80 13.98
CA HIS A 73 4.64 9.26 13.83
C HIS A 73 3.29 9.94 14.12
N GLY A 74 2.32 9.18 14.61
CA GLY A 74 1.02 9.72 15.02
C GLY A 74 0.00 9.86 13.91
N LEU A 75 0.23 9.25 12.74
CA LEU A 75 -0.73 9.28 11.64
C LEU A 75 -1.76 8.19 11.82
N ALA A 76 -3.03 8.52 11.57
CA ALA A 76 -4.10 7.52 11.55
C ALA A 76 -3.98 6.68 10.29
N LEU A 77 -4.23 5.38 10.41
CA LEU A 77 -4.11 4.44 9.30
C LEU A 77 -5.48 4.02 8.80
N GLU A 78 -5.68 4.16 7.50
CA GLU A 78 -6.80 3.56 6.79
C GLU A 78 -6.23 2.64 5.71
N VAL A 79 -6.87 1.50 5.49
CA VAL A 79 -6.48 0.57 4.43
C VAL A 79 -7.64 0.38 3.48
N GLN A 80 -7.37 0.55 2.19
CA GLN A 80 -8.32 0.25 1.13
C GLN A 80 -7.99 -1.13 0.57
N VAL A 81 -8.93 -2.07 0.71
CA VAL A 81 -8.76 -3.43 0.21
C VAL A 81 -9.18 -3.47 -1.25
N LEU A 82 -8.28 -3.89 -2.12
CA LEU A 82 -8.49 -3.89 -3.56
C LEU A 82 -8.71 -5.30 -4.10
N ASP A 83 -9.80 -5.46 -4.83
CA ASP A 83 -10.13 -6.68 -5.59
C ASP A 83 -10.06 -6.32 -7.06
N ALA A 84 -9.27 -7.07 -7.84
CA ALA A 84 -9.06 -6.76 -9.24
C ALA A 84 -10.34 -6.78 -10.07
N LYS A 85 -11.22 -7.75 -9.80
CA LYS A 85 -12.47 -7.86 -10.56
C LYS A 85 -13.31 -6.59 -10.39
N GLU A 86 -13.52 -6.15 -9.15
CA GLU A 86 -14.30 -4.95 -8.87
C GLU A 86 -13.65 -3.71 -9.47
N TYR A 87 -12.33 -3.61 -9.35
CA TYR A 87 -11.59 -2.48 -9.90
C TYR A 87 -11.74 -2.40 -11.42
N PHE A 88 -11.54 -3.51 -12.12
CA PHE A 88 -11.62 -3.50 -13.59
C PHE A 88 -13.05 -3.31 -14.09
N GLU A 89 -14.06 -3.73 -13.34
CA GLU A 89 -15.44 -3.42 -13.68
C GLU A 89 -15.70 -1.91 -13.62
N TRP A 90 -15.19 -1.24 -12.58
CA TRP A 90 -15.27 0.21 -12.48
C TRP A 90 -14.47 0.91 -13.57
N LEU A 91 -13.26 0.43 -13.83
CA LEU A 91 -12.34 1.03 -14.80
C LEU A 91 -12.91 1.00 -16.22
N GLY A 92 -13.57 -0.09 -16.58
CA GLY A 92 -14.14 -0.26 -17.94
C GLY A 92 -13.07 -0.26 -19.01
N ALA A 93 -13.25 0.55 -20.05
CA ALA A 93 -12.32 0.62 -21.17
C ALA A 93 -11.12 1.52 -20.92
N ARG A 94 -11.05 2.17 -19.76
CA ARG A 94 -9.95 3.08 -19.43
C ARG A 94 -8.67 2.28 -19.16
N LYS A 95 -7.52 2.93 -19.34
CA LYS A 95 -6.24 2.30 -19.08
C LYS A 95 -5.96 2.24 -17.57
N ASN A 96 -5.41 1.12 -17.11
CA ASN A 96 -4.95 0.97 -15.73
C ASN A 96 -3.68 1.80 -15.53
N THR A 97 -3.79 2.86 -14.73
CA THR A 97 -2.68 3.77 -14.41
C THR A 97 -2.66 4.03 -12.91
N TYR A 98 -1.55 4.60 -12.44
CA TYR A 98 -1.46 5.05 -11.04
C TYR A 98 -2.62 5.98 -10.69
N GLN A 99 -2.90 6.94 -11.56
CA GLN A 99 -4.00 7.90 -11.33
C GLN A 99 -5.35 7.21 -11.24
N ALA A 100 -5.61 6.23 -12.13
CA ALA A 100 -6.87 5.49 -12.09
C ALA A 100 -7.04 4.75 -10.76
N GLN A 101 -5.98 4.14 -10.25
CA GLN A 101 -6.02 3.46 -8.95
C GLN A 101 -6.26 4.45 -7.81
N GLN A 102 -5.66 5.63 -7.87
CA GLN A 102 -5.90 6.68 -6.87
C GLN A 102 -7.33 7.20 -6.91
N ASP A 103 -7.93 7.27 -8.08
CA ASP A 103 -9.30 7.77 -8.27
C ASP A 103 -10.37 6.73 -7.93
N TYR A 104 -9.99 5.46 -7.81
CA TYR A 104 -10.96 4.39 -7.54
C TYR A 104 -11.58 4.56 -6.15
N PRO A 105 -12.91 4.79 -6.08
CA PRO A 105 -13.57 5.02 -4.78
C PRO A 105 -14.03 3.74 -4.10
N GLY A 106 -13.94 2.59 -4.78
CA GLY A 106 -14.48 1.33 -4.30
C GLY A 106 -13.53 0.59 -3.38
N GLY A 107 -13.84 -0.68 -3.18
CA GLY A 107 -13.12 -1.53 -2.26
C GLY A 107 -13.60 -1.33 -0.82
N ARG A 108 -13.16 -2.22 0.06
CA ARG A 108 -13.50 -2.12 1.48
C ARG A 108 -12.46 -1.23 2.18
N HIS A 109 -12.94 -0.27 2.95
CA HIS A 109 -12.07 0.62 3.73
C HIS A 109 -12.13 0.20 5.20
N VAL A 110 -10.97 -0.05 5.79
CA VAL A 110 -10.84 -0.43 7.20
C VAL A 110 -9.84 0.47 7.89
N SER A 111 -9.98 0.64 9.20
CA SER A 111 -9.11 1.51 9.98
C SER A 111 -8.80 0.90 11.33
N GLY A 112 -7.92 1.54 12.12
CA GLY A 112 -7.62 1.14 13.48
C GLY A 112 -7.10 -0.28 13.58
N ASN A 113 -7.59 -1.03 14.57
CA ASN A 113 -7.14 -2.38 14.83
C ASN A 113 -7.43 -3.36 13.70
N GLU A 114 -8.54 -3.15 12.99
CA GLU A 114 -8.87 -3.98 11.83
C GLU A 114 -7.85 -3.80 10.72
N ALA A 115 -7.43 -2.56 10.45
CA ALA A 115 -6.39 -2.28 9.47
C ALA A 115 -5.06 -2.91 9.87
N LYS A 116 -4.69 -2.82 11.15
CA LYS A 116 -3.46 -3.44 11.65
C LYS A 116 -3.48 -4.96 11.48
N ALA A 117 -4.60 -5.59 11.81
CA ALA A 117 -4.75 -7.04 11.66
C ALA A 117 -4.61 -7.46 10.20
N LEU A 118 -5.21 -6.70 9.30
CA LEU A 118 -5.15 -6.98 7.87
C LEU A 118 -3.72 -6.94 7.33
N LEU A 119 -2.91 -6.02 7.83
CA LEU A 119 -1.52 -5.87 7.42
C LEU A 119 -0.56 -6.77 8.19
N GLY A 120 -1.06 -7.54 9.16
CA GLY A 120 -0.24 -8.44 9.97
C GLY A 120 0.62 -7.74 11.00
N ILE A 121 0.23 -6.57 11.48
CA ILE A 121 0.96 -5.82 12.51
C ILE A 121 0.15 -5.73 13.80
N LYS A 122 0.86 -5.51 14.90
CA LYS A 122 0.23 -5.43 16.22
C LYS A 122 -0.05 -4.01 16.65
#